data_02666e35710b4c62c729a8e02cd22317
#
_entry.id   02666e35710b4c62c729a8e02cd22317
#
_cell.length_a   1.000
_cell.length_b   1.000
_cell.length_c   1.000
_cell.angle_alpha   90.00
_cell.angle_beta   90.00
_cell.angle_gamma   90.00
#
_symmetry.space_group_name_H-M   'P 1'
#
loop_
_entity.id
_entity.type
_entity.pdbx_description
1 polymer ?
#
loop_
_entity_poly.entity_id
_entity_poly.type
_entity_poly.pdbx_seq_one_letter_code
_entity_poly.pdbx_strand_id
1 'polypeptide(L)'
;AREIIAERLSAQPGEIYFTSGGTESDNIAILGAAHAKKRAGNKIVTTAIEHPAVLNTMAQLEKEGFEVVYVQPEADGNIPKEKFDAAIDAKTILVSVMAVNNETGVLLPLKDIAGMIKRKKAPALFHTDAVQGFCKIPLQPKKLGVDLISVSGHKVHAPKGVGALYVKSGVRILPHSF
;
A
#
# COMPACT_ATOMS: atom_id res chain seq x y z
N ALA A 1 16.22 -4.61 -15.89
CA ALA A 1 15.81 -4.29 -14.51
C ALA A 1 14.27 -4.43 -14.33
N ARG A 2 13.45 -3.78 -15.18
CA ARG A 2 11.98 -3.80 -15.09
C ARG A 2 11.40 -5.22 -15.11
N GLU A 3 11.85 -6.04 -16.04
CA GLU A 3 11.42 -7.44 -16.18
C GLU A 3 11.75 -8.28 -14.94
N ILE A 4 12.93 -8.08 -14.35
CA ILE A 4 13.36 -8.78 -13.13
C ILE A 4 12.44 -8.44 -11.95
N ILE A 5 12.11 -7.15 -11.76
CA ILE A 5 11.18 -6.74 -10.68
C ILE A 5 9.78 -7.32 -10.92
N ALA A 6 9.31 -7.26 -12.18
CA ALA A 6 8.02 -7.82 -12.55
C ALA A 6 7.96 -9.33 -12.29
N GLU A 7 9.01 -10.07 -12.67
CA GLU A 7 9.12 -11.51 -12.40
C GLU A 7 9.04 -11.82 -10.91
N ARG A 8 9.76 -11.07 -10.06
CA ARG A 8 9.73 -11.25 -8.58
C ARG A 8 8.36 -10.99 -7.97
N LEU A 9 7.58 -10.10 -8.58
CA LEU A 9 6.20 -9.82 -8.16
C LEU A 9 5.17 -10.69 -8.90
N SER A 10 5.58 -11.56 -9.84
CA SER A 10 4.65 -12.28 -10.73
C SER A 10 3.69 -11.32 -11.45
N ALA A 11 4.22 -10.19 -11.90
CA ALA A 11 3.54 -9.11 -12.59
C ALA A 11 4.02 -8.96 -14.03
N GLN A 12 3.43 -8.03 -14.79
CA GLN A 12 3.89 -7.69 -16.13
C GLN A 12 4.88 -6.50 -16.05
N PRO A 13 5.88 -6.42 -16.96
CA PRO A 13 6.83 -5.30 -16.97
C PRO A 13 6.16 -3.93 -17.07
N GLY A 14 5.06 -3.81 -17.81
CA GLY A 14 4.29 -2.57 -17.95
C GLY A 14 3.57 -2.10 -16.67
N GLU A 15 3.52 -2.94 -15.64
CA GLU A 15 2.94 -2.62 -14.32
C GLU A 15 4.00 -2.04 -13.35
N ILE A 16 5.27 -1.94 -13.75
CA ILE A 16 6.37 -1.49 -12.90
C ILE A 16 6.83 -0.09 -13.31
N TYR A 17 6.84 0.84 -12.37
CA TYR A 17 7.30 2.22 -12.53
C TYR A 17 8.48 2.46 -11.60
N PHE A 18 9.61 2.96 -12.14
CA PHE A 18 10.78 3.29 -11.34
C PHE A 18 10.58 4.59 -10.59
N THR A 19 11.08 4.62 -9.37
CA THR A 19 11.06 5.78 -8.46
C THR A 19 12.44 5.95 -7.82
N SER A 20 12.63 7.02 -7.06
CA SER A 20 13.85 7.26 -6.29
C SER A 20 13.94 6.42 -5.00
N GLY A 21 12.85 5.75 -4.60
CA GLY A 21 12.83 4.92 -3.39
C GLY A 21 11.41 4.64 -2.88
N GLY A 22 11.33 3.98 -1.73
CA GLY A 22 10.05 3.63 -1.11
C GLY A 22 9.18 4.85 -0.80
N THR A 23 9.77 5.90 -0.25
CA THR A 23 9.05 7.14 0.09
C THR A 23 8.33 7.75 -1.11
N GLU A 24 9.00 7.87 -2.26
CA GLU A 24 8.37 8.36 -3.47
C GLU A 24 7.28 7.40 -3.97
N SER A 25 7.55 6.10 -3.95
CA SER A 25 6.57 5.09 -4.32
C SER A 25 5.29 5.18 -3.47
N ASP A 26 5.43 5.28 -2.14
CA ASP A 26 4.31 5.41 -1.21
C ASP A 26 3.50 6.68 -1.47
N ASN A 27 4.19 7.82 -1.63
CA ASN A 27 3.52 9.09 -1.89
C ASN A 27 2.74 9.07 -3.21
N ILE A 28 3.36 8.58 -4.30
CA ILE A 28 2.68 8.44 -5.60
C ILE A 28 1.46 7.53 -5.49
N ALA A 29 1.61 6.38 -4.83
CA ALA A 29 0.54 5.40 -4.68
C ALA A 29 -0.62 5.96 -3.86
N ILE A 30 -0.34 6.50 -2.67
CA ILE A 30 -1.34 6.93 -1.70
C ILE A 30 -2.07 8.19 -2.18
N LEU A 31 -1.33 9.25 -2.51
CA LEU A 31 -1.93 10.50 -3.01
C LEU A 31 -2.67 10.27 -4.33
N GLY A 32 -2.02 9.54 -5.26
CA GLY A 32 -2.59 9.24 -6.56
C GLY A 32 -3.89 8.43 -6.47
N ALA A 33 -3.95 7.43 -5.57
CA ALA A 33 -5.14 6.62 -5.33
C ALA A 33 -6.25 7.41 -4.64
N ALA A 34 -5.94 8.13 -3.57
CA ALA A 34 -6.91 8.92 -2.80
C ALA A 34 -7.61 9.96 -3.70
N HIS A 35 -6.83 10.74 -4.45
CA HIS A 35 -7.39 11.75 -5.35
C HIS A 35 -8.17 11.15 -6.52
N ALA A 36 -7.70 10.04 -7.10
CA ALA A 36 -8.41 9.35 -8.18
C ALA A 36 -9.78 8.82 -7.73
N LYS A 37 -9.90 8.44 -6.46
CA LYS A 37 -11.12 7.85 -5.89
C LYS A 37 -11.99 8.83 -5.10
N LYS A 38 -11.62 10.10 -4.98
CA LYS A 38 -12.32 11.12 -4.17
C LYS A 38 -13.83 11.23 -4.47
N ARG A 39 -14.24 10.95 -5.70
CA ARG A 39 -15.67 10.96 -6.08
C ARG A 39 -16.46 9.77 -5.54
N ALA A 40 -15.80 8.67 -5.17
CA ALA A 40 -16.43 7.46 -4.65
C ALA A 40 -16.54 7.45 -3.11
N GLY A 41 -15.84 8.36 -2.43
CA GLY A 41 -15.82 8.48 -0.98
C GLY A 41 -14.63 9.30 -0.52
N ASN A 42 -14.44 9.37 0.81
CA ASN A 42 -13.34 10.11 1.42
C ASN A 42 -12.64 9.34 2.55
N LYS A 43 -13.02 8.10 2.81
CA LYS A 43 -12.47 7.31 3.91
C LYS A 43 -11.27 6.49 3.45
N ILE A 44 -10.19 6.57 4.24
CA ILE A 44 -8.92 5.86 4.04
C ILE A 44 -8.64 5.03 5.29
N VAL A 45 -8.17 3.81 5.13
CA VAL A 45 -7.78 2.93 6.24
C VAL A 45 -6.30 2.61 6.12
N THR A 46 -5.57 2.80 7.22
CA THR A 46 -4.14 2.50 7.36
C THR A 46 -3.85 1.94 8.75
N THR A 47 -2.59 1.63 9.06
CA THR A 47 -2.21 1.21 10.42
C THR A 47 -1.44 2.32 11.13
N ALA A 48 -1.46 2.30 12.47
CA ALA A 48 -0.66 3.23 13.27
C ALA A 48 0.84 2.88 13.30
N ILE A 49 1.23 1.73 12.76
CA ILE A 49 2.60 1.22 12.75
C ILE A 49 3.28 1.33 11.37
N GLU A 50 2.69 2.10 10.46
CA GLU A 50 3.28 2.33 9.14
C GLU A 50 4.59 3.13 9.23
N HIS A 51 5.41 3.01 8.17
CA HIS A 51 6.59 3.85 8.01
C HIS A 51 6.21 5.36 7.95
N PRO A 52 7.05 6.28 8.45
CA PRO A 52 6.78 7.73 8.39
C PRO A 52 6.42 8.26 6.99
N ALA A 53 6.93 7.66 5.93
CA ALA A 53 6.55 8.01 4.56
C ALA A 53 5.04 7.85 4.31
N VAL A 54 4.43 6.81 4.87
CA VAL A 54 2.98 6.56 4.80
C VAL A 54 2.25 7.46 5.78
N LEU A 55 2.66 7.49 7.06
CA LEU A 55 1.97 8.27 8.11
C LEU A 55 1.92 9.76 7.78
N ASN A 56 3.03 10.35 7.31
CA ASN A 56 3.07 11.77 6.93
C ASN A 56 2.16 12.06 5.72
N THR A 57 2.08 11.12 4.77
CA THR A 57 1.19 11.25 3.62
C THR A 57 -0.28 11.16 4.05
N MET A 58 -0.60 10.28 4.99
CA MET A 58 -1.95 10.21 5.59
C MET A 58 -2.32 11.50 6.31
N ALA A 59 -1.42 12.06 7.12
CA ALA A 59 -1.62 13.34 7.81
C ALA A 59 -1.83 14.51 6.81
N GLN A 60 -1.22 14.46 5.64
CA GLN A 60 -1.48 15.44 4.58
C GLN A 60 -2.89 15.27 4.00
N LEU A 61 -3.33 14.04 3.75
CA LEU A 61 -4.68 13.76 3.27
C LEU A 61 -5.77 14.17 4.27
N GLU A 62 -5.52 14.03 5.58
CA GLU A 62 -6.42 14.56 6.63
C GLU A 62 -6.62 16.07 6.49
N LYS A 63 -5.54 16.84 6.26
CA LYS A 63 -5.61 18.29 6.02
C LYS A 63 -6.41 18.64 4.76
N GLU A 64 -6.45 17.72 3.78
CA GLU A 64 -7.22 17.86 2.55
C GLU A 64 -8.69 17.41 2.69
N GLY A 65 -9.10 17.01 3.91
CA GLY A 65 -10.47 16.64 4.26
C GLY A 65 -10.82 15.17 4.04
N PHE A 66 -9.82 14.29 3.90
CA PHE A 66 -10.07 12.85 3.95
C PHE A 66 -10.21 12.37 5.39
N GLU A 67 -11.09 11.38 5.61
CA GLU A 67 -11.23 10.66 6.87
C GLU A 67 -10.20 9.53 6.91
N VAL A 68 -9.17 9.64 7.74
CA VAL A 68 -8.15 8.60 7.87
C VAL A 68 -8.37 7.82 9.17
N VAL A 69 -8.51 6.51 9.05
CA VAL A 69 -8.64 5.58 10.18
C VAL A 69 -7.32 4.83 10.36
N TYR A 70 -6.69 5.03 11.51
CA TYR A 70 -5.44 4.36 11.90
C TYR A 70 -5.76 3.15 12.77
N VAL A 71 -5.65 1.95 12.21
CA VAL A 71 -5.88 0.69 12.94
C VAL A 71 -4.74 0.48 13.93
N GLN A 72 -5.08 0.38 15.21
CA GLN A 72 -4.10 0.28 16.30
C GLN A 72 -3.66 -1.17 16.53
N PRO A 73 -2.35 -1.42 16.76
CA PRO A 73 -1.85 -2.72 17.16
C PRO A 73 -2.29 -3.08 18.58
N GLU A 74 -2.20 -4.36 18.92
CA GLU A 74 -2.22 -4.85 20.29
C GLU A 74 -0.85 -4.63 20.96
N ALA A 75 -0.76 -4.91 22.26
CA ALA A 75 0.46 -4.71 23.04
C ALA A 75 1.66 -5.56 22.53
N ASP A 76 1.40 -6.66 21.84
CA ASP A 76 2.40 -7.52 21.22
C ASP A 76 2.82 -7.06 19.80
N GLY A 77 2.25 -5.96 19.31
CA GLY A 77 2.51 -5.40 17.98
C GLY A 77 1.68 -6.02 16.85
N ASN A 78 0.90 -7.07 17.11
CA ASN A 78 0.00 -7.65 16.11
C ASN A 78 -1.24 -6.78 15.93
N ILE A 79 -1.83 -6.85 14.74
CA ILE A 79 -3.13 -6.23 14.46
C ILE A 79 -4.12 -7.34 14.10
N PRO A 80 -5.06 -7.66 14.99
CA PRO A 80 -6.12 -8.63 14.70
C PRO A 80 -6.91 -8.22 13.47
N LYS A 81 -7.20 -9.17 12.60
CA LYS A 81 -7.93 -8.93 11.34
C LYS A 81 -9.33 -8.32 11.56
N GLU A 82 -9.95 -8.58 12.70
CA GLU A 82 -11.26 -8.03 13.11
C GLU A 82 -11.23 -6.50 13.19
N LYS A 83 -10.09 -5.90 13.57
CA LYS A 83 -9.92 -4.44 13.59
C LYS A 83 -9.97 -3.84 12.18
N PHE A 84 -9.39 -4.51 11.18
CA PHE A 84 -9.53 -4.11 9.77
C PHE A 84 -10.96 -4.28 9.29
N ASP A 85 -11.62 -5.37 9.70
CA ASP A 85 -13.02 -5.60 9.32
C ASP A 85 -13.94 -4.51 9.89
N ALA A 86 -13.72 -4.06 11.11
CA ALA A 86 -14.45 -2.95 11.70
C ALA A 86 -14.16 -1.60 11.01
N ALA A 87 -12.91 -1.37 10.58
CA ALA A 87 -12.48 -0.12 9.97
C ALA A 87 -12.95 0.06 8.52
N ILE A 88 -12.94 -1.01 7.71
CA ILE A 88 -13.29 -0.98 6.28
C ILE A 88 -14.81 -1.00 6.11
N ASP A 89 -15.34 -0.13 5.24
CA ASP A 89 -16.77 -0.07 4.88
C ASP A 89 -16.96 0.36 3.41
N ALA A 90 -18.22 0.52 3.00
CA ALA A 90 -18.57 0.90 1.63
C ALA A 90 -18.12 2.32 1.21
N LYS A 91 -17.69 3.17 2.15
CA LYS A 91 -17.15 4.52 1.90
C LYS A 91 -15.63 4.52 1.78
N THR A 92 -14.97 3.40 2.10
CA THR A 92 -13.52 3.27 2.05
C THR A 92 -13.04 3.29 0.60
N ILE A 93 -12.16 4.22 0.27
CA ILE A 93 -11.62 4.43 -1.09
C ILE A 93 -10.17 4.00 -1.25
N LEU A 94 -9.45 3.90 -0.14
CA LEU A 94 -8.07 3.44 -0.09
C LEU A 94 -7.84 2.65 1.20
N VAL A 95 -7.17 1.52 1.07
CA VAL A 95 -6.57 0.80 2.18
C VAL A 95 -5.07 0.75 1.92
N SER A 96 -4.26 1.20 2.87
CA SER A 96 -2.80 1.18 2.77
C SER A 96 -2.23 0.52 4.01
N VAL A 97 -1.65 -0.67 3.84
CA VAL A 97 -1.14 -1.49 4.96
C VAL A 97 0.19 -2.10 4.54
N MET A 98 1.23 -1.90 5.34
CA MET A 98 2.54 -2.48 5.07
C MET A 98 2.52 -4.01 5.08
N ALA A 99 3.39 -4.62 4.28
CA ALA A 99 3.48 -6.08 4.23
C ALA A 99 4.18 -6.66 5.46
N VAL A 100 5.26 -6.00 5.88
CA VAL A 100 6.10 -6.38 7.03
C VAL A 100 6.47 -5.12 7.78
N ASN A 101 6.25 -5.10 9.08
CA ASN A 101 6.65 -3.96 9.90
C ASN A 101 8.19 -3.86 10.01
N ASN A 102 8.72 -2.67 9.81
CA ASN A 102 10.16 -2.42 9.77
C ASN A 102 10.85 -2.49 11.12
N GLU A 103 10.13 -2.40 12.22
CA GLU A 103 10.69 -2.43 13.59
C GLU A 103 10.49 -3.80 14.23
N THR A 104 9.29 -4.35 14.17
CA THR A 104 8.93 -5.59 14.86
C THR A 104 9.05 -6.84 13.98
N GLY A 105 9.02 -6.69 12.65
CA GLY A 105 8.98 -7.81 11.70
C GLY A 105 7.61 -8.49 11.58
N VAL A 106 6.58 -7.97 12.21
CA VAL A 106 5.22 -8.53 12.13
C VAL A 106 4.73 -8.50 10.69
N LEU A 107 4.15 -9.61 10.24
CA LEU A 107 3.50 -9.77 8.94
C LEU A 107 2.04 -9.37 9.03
N LEU A 108 1.60 -8.46 8.15
CA LEU A 108 0.20 -8.02 8.14
C LEU A 108 -0.65 -8.92 7.23
N PRO A 109 -1.95 -9.11 7.54
CA PRO A 109 -2.82 -10.10 6.90
C PRO A 109 -3.39 -9.57 5.57
N LEU A 110 -2.53 -9.24 4.58
CA LEU A 110 -2.92 -8.60 3.33
C LEU A 110 -4.04 -9.34 2.58
N LYS A 111 -3.96 -10.68 2.51
CA LYS A 111 -4.97 -11.49 1.81
C LYS A 111 -6.35 -11.40 2.47
N ASP A 112 -6.39 -11.40 3.80
CA ASP A 112 -7.65 -11.25 4.54
C ASP A 112 -8.25 -9.87 4.33
N ILE A 113 -7.41 -8.81 4.38
CA ILE A 113 -7.82 -7.42 4.11
C ILE A 113 -8.41 -7.28 2.71
N ALA A 114 -7.77 -7.83 1.68
CA ALA A 114 -8.32 -7.85 0.32
C ALA A 114 -9.70 -8.55 0.25
N GLY A 115 -9.85 -9.66 0.99
CA GLY A 115 -11.13 -10.35 1.14
C GLY A 115 -12.22 -9.47 1.78
N MET A 116 -11.86 -8.67 2.78
CA MET A 116 -12.76 -7.74 3.46
C MET A 116 -13.20 -6.61 2.52
N ILE A 117 -12.26 -5.98 1.80
CA ILE A 117 -12.55 -4.96 0.80
C ILE A 117 -13.59 -5.47 -0.20
N LYS A 118 -13.38 -6.66 -0.74
CA LYS A 118 -14.29 -7.29 -1.70
C LYS A 118 -15.67 -7.61 -1.08
N ARG A 119 -15.69 -8.23 0.10
CA ARG A 119 -16.93 -8.62 0.80
C ARG A 119 -17.80 -7.40 1.12
N LYS A 120 -17.17 -6.31 1.55
CA LYS A 120 -17.85 -5.05 1.91
C LYS A 120 -18.18 -4.17 0.69
N LYS A 121 -17.81 -4.60 -0.50
CA LYS A 121 -18.01 -3.85 -1.75
C LYS A 121 -17.42 -2.43 -1.68
N ALA A 122 -16.33 -2.27 -0.92
CA ALA A 122 -15.64 -0.99 -0.83
C ALA A 122 -15.01 -0.63 -2.19
N PRO A 123 -15.15 0.62 -2.68
CA PRO A 123 -14.52 1.05 -3.93
C PRO A 123 -12.99 1.25 -3.77
N ALA A 124 -12.42 0.73 -2.70
CA ALA A 124 -11.04 0.94 -2.29
C ALA A 124 -10.04 0.34 -3.26
N LEU A 125 -9.00 1.12 -3.58
CA LEU A 125 -7.73 0.58 -4.02
C LEU A 125 -6.96 0.04 -2.81
N PHE A 126 -6.21 -1.04 -3.00
CA PHE A 126 -5.40 -1.63 -1.95
C PHE A 126 -3.91 -1.44 -2.25
N HIS A 127 -3.26 -0.64 -1.43
CA HIS A 127 -1.81 -0.37 -1.45
C HIS A 127 -1.11 -1.13 -0.32
N THR A 128 0.11 -1.62 -0.58
CA THR A 128 1.01 -2.13 0.45
C THR A 128 2.41 -1.55 0.29
N ASP A 129 2.96 -0.99 1.36
CA ASP A 129 4.40 -0.77 1.49
C ASP A 129 5.07 -2.13 1.71
N ALA A 130 5.78 -2.60 0.68
CA ALA A 130 6.49 -3.86 0.70
C ALA A 130 8.01 -3.68 0.76
N VAL A 131 8.50 -2.52 1.17
CA VAL A 131 9.94 -2.20 1.27
C VAL A 131 10.67 -3.23 2.13
N GLN A 132 10.07 -3.70 3.21
CA GLN A 132 10.65 -4.75 4.05
C GLN A 132 10.36 -6.17 3.56
N GLY A 133 9.29 -6.37 2.79
CA GLY A 133 8.85 -7.69 2.32
C GLY A 133 9.42 -8.12 0.98
N PHE A 134 9.76 -7.19 0.10
CA PHE A 134 10.22 -7.48 -1.25
C PHE A 134 11.45 -8.38 -1.26
N CYS A 135 11.43 -9.45 -2.06
CA CYS A 135 12.43 -10.51 -2.13
C CYS A 135 12.68 -11.31 -0.82
N LYS A 136 11.90 -11.08 0.24
CA LYS A 136 12.02 -11.80 1.53
C LYS A 136 10.81 -12.68 1.80
N ILE A 137 9.64 -12.24 1.35
CA ILE A 137 8.39 -13.01 1.44
C ILE A 137 7.73 -13.10 0.05
N PRO A 138 6.86 -14.09 -0.20
CA PRO A 138 6.10 -14.16 -1.45
C PRO A 138 5.15 -12.97 -1.61
N LEU A 139 5.43 -12.09 -2.56
CA LEU A 139 4.60 -10.94 -2.89
C LEU A 139 4.04 -11.12 -4.31
N GLN A 140 2.88 -11.74 -4.42
CA GLN A 140 2.17 -11.94 -5.68
C GLN A 140 0.89 -11.11 -5.67
N PRO A 141 0.87 -9.89 -6.28
CA PRO A 141 -0.25 -8.95 -6.18
C PRO A 141 -1.60 -9.57 -6.47
N LYS A 142 -1.70 -10.37 -7.55
CA LYS A 142 -2.95 -11.03 -7.94
C LYS A 142 -3.48 -12.01 -6.88
N LYS A 143 -2.57 -12.76 -6.23
CA LYS A 143 -2.94 -13.71 -5.18
C LYS A 143 -3.26 -13.03 -3.86
N LEU A 144 -2.58 -11.92 -3.57
CA LEU A 144 -2.81 -11.11 -2.38
C LEU A 144 -4.03 -10.19 -2.53
N GLY A 145 -4.46 -9.91 -3.76
CA GLY A 145 -5.55 -8.97 -4.02
C GLY A 145 -5.13 -7.51 -3.84
N VAL A 146 -3.83 -7.21 -4.05
CA VAL A 146 -3.25 -5.86 -3.90
C VAL A 146 -3.18 -5.19 -5.27
N ASP A 147 -3.47 -3.89 -5.31
CA ASP A 147 -3.49 -3.10 -6.54
C ASP A 147 -2.22 -2.27 -6.75
N LEU A 148 -1.55 -1.87 -5.64
CA LEU A 148 -0.36 -1.02 -5.63
C LEU A 148 0.67 -1.58 -4.65
N ILE A 149 1.94 -1.69 -5.04
CA ILE A 149 3.04 -2.15 -4.17
C ILE A 149 4.23 -1.23 -4.29
N SER A 150 4.68 -0.68 -3.16
CA SER A 150 5.90 0.10 -3.06
C SER A 150 7.08 -0.77 -2.68
N VAL A 151 8.21 -0.60 -3.37
CA VAL A 151 9.48 -1.29 -3.05
C VAL A 151 10.66 -0.33 -3.10
N SER A 152 11.73 -0.64 -2.38
CA SER A 152 12.97 0.15 -2.35
C SER A 152 14.19 -0.72 -2.53
N GLY A 153 15.11 -0.27 -3.39
CA GLY A 153 16.29 -1.03 -3.76
C GLY A 153 17.28 -1.24 -2.61
N HIS A 154 17.48 -0.24 -1.73
CA HIS A 154 18.45 -0.33 -0.64
C HIS A 154 18.14 -1.42 0.41
N LYS A 155 16.94 -1.97 0.41
CA LYS A 155 16.54 -3.08 1.31
C LYS A 155 16.82 -4.46 0.69
N VAL A 156 17.26 -4.50 -0.57
CA VAL A 156 17.58 -5.72 -1.34
C VAL A 156 18.97 -5.61 -2.00
N HIS A 157 19.89 -4.93 -1.34
CA HIS A 157 21.31 -4.79 -1.76
C HIS A 157 21.53 -4.01 -3.06
N ALA A 158 20.52 -3.26 -3.53
CA ALA A 158 20.70 -2.33 -4.64
C ALA A 158 21.17 -0.96 -4.14
N PRO A 159 21.66 -0.07 -5.02
CA PRO A 159 22.04 1.29 -4.65
C PRO A 159 20.91 2.07 -3.98
N LYS A 160 21.26 3.06 -3.16
CA LYS A 160 20.31 4.08 -2.68
C LYS A 160 19.86 4.95 -3.87
N GLY A 161 18.69 5.56 -3.74
CA GLY A 161 18.14 6.43 -4.80
C GLY A 161 17.42 5.68 -5.91
N VAL A 162 17.04 4.41 -5.67
CA VAL A 162 16.22 3.63 -6.59
C VAL A 162 15.14 2.84 -5.85
N GLY A 163 13.94 2.88 -6.39
CA GLY A 163 12.79 2.10 -5.96
C GLY A 163 11.87 1.79 -7.13
N ALA A 164 10.76 1.17 -6.86
CA ALA A 164 9.74 0.92 -7.85
C ALA A 164 8.34 0.89 -7.21
N LEU A 165 7.37 1.31 -8.00
CA LEU A 165 5.95 1.17 -7.72
C LEU A 165 5.34 0.18 -8.72
N TYR A 166 4.72 -0.87 -8.21
CA TYR A 166 3.82 -1.71 -8.98
C TYR A 166 2.44 -1.06 -9.02
N VAL A 167 1.89 -0.90 -10.22
CA VAL A 167 0.51 -0.46 -10.44
C VAL A 167 -0.18 -1.51 -11.30
N LYS A 168 -1.18 -2.16 -10.75
CA LYS A 168 -1.95 -3.20 -11.44
C LYS A 168 -2.58 -2.67 -12.73
N SER A 169 -2.49 -3.43 -13.81
CA SER A 169 -3.10 -3.10 -15.09
C SER A 169 -4.59 -2.75 -14.93
N GLY A 170 -5.01 -1.65 -15.54
CA GLY A 170 -6.38 -1.13 -15.43
C GLY A 170 -6.66 -0.27 -14.21
N VAL A 171 -5.77 -0.23 -13.21
CA VAL A 171 -5.86 0.71 -12.08
C VAL A 171 -5.40 2.10 -12.55
N ARG A 172 -6.19 3.11 -12.20
CA ARG A 172 -5.87 4.51 -12.47
C ARG A 172 -5.58 5.23 -11.15
N ILE A 173 -4.43 5.85 -11.08
CA ILE A 173 -4.04 6.80 -10.04
C ILE A 173 -3.76 8.15 -10.70
N LEU A 174 -3.94 9.25 -9.96
CA LEU A 174 -3.55 10.56 -10.48
C LEU A 174 -2.02 10.72 -10.40
N PRO A 175 -1.39 11.36 -11.41
CA PRO A 175 0.04 11.62 -11.36
C PRO A 175 0.36 12.62 -10.24
N HIS A 176 1.52 12.46 -9.61
CA HIS A 176 2.01 13.35 -8.56
C HIS A 176 2.77 14.55 -9.12
N SER A 177 3.35 14.39 -10.31
CA SER A 177 4.05 15.44 -11.06
C SER A 177 3.62 15.42 -12.53
N PHE A 178 3.64 16.58 -13.17
CA PHE A 178 3.22 16.80 -14.55
C PHE A 178 4.40 17.22 -15.43
#